data_2437e60a26b96d971d9291c37b65e47e
#
_entry.id   2437e60a26b96d971d9291c37b65e47e
#
_cell.length_a   1.000
_cell.length_b   1.000
_cell.length_c   1.000
_cell.angle_alpha   90.00
_cell.angle_beta   90.00
_cell.angle_gamma   90.00
#
_symmetry.space_group_name_H-M   'P 1'
#
loop_
_entity.id
_entity.type
_entity.pdbx_description
1 polymer ?
#
loop_
_entity_poly.entity_id
_entity_poly.type
_entity_poly.pdbx_seq_one_letter_code
_entity_poly.pdbx_strand_id
1 'polypeptide(L)'
;MARKVLILLGTKKGAFILEGDDRRRSFALRGPYCDNWPMNHVVADPSRGTLYAGGGNEWFGPAVWKSSDLGATWTHSSEGLAYAAGETPIKAVWSLAKHGERLYAGVEPAGLFRSDDDGQSWRHVAGLRNHSSRPNWHPGGGGLILHSLVINPNNAKEIWVGISAAGVFHSSDGGESFEPRNRGTRADFLPEDMRYPEFGQCVHCLVMAPGMPNRLYQQNHCGMYRSDDGGVHWESIEKGLPSSFGFPAASHPRDPGTLFLLPLNGDTAGRYVPGGQAAVWRTRNGGESWDKLTDGLPQENVFFNVLRQAMATDRLDPAGVYFGTSSGSVFASADEGERWTRIAENLPAVYSVETLATSG
;
A
#
# COMPACT_ATOMS: atom_id res chain seq x y z
N MET A 1 -0.49 19.95 -23.59
CA MET A 1 -0.95 18.55 -23.86
C MET A 1 -2.21 18.31 -23.05
N ALA A 2 -3.11 17.41 -23.47
CA ALA A 2 -4.28 17.08 -22.64
C ALA A 2 -3.82 16.40 -21.32
N ARG A 3 -4.47 16.74 -20.21
CA ARG A 3 -4.21 16.14 -18.92
C ARG A 3 -4.58 14.65 -18.96
N LYS A 4 -3.70 13.78 -18.46
CA LYS A 4 -3.91 12.34 -18.44
C LYS A 4 -3.84 11.81 -17.02
N VAL A 5 -4.50 10.69 -16.78
CA VAL A 5 -4.37 9.89 -15.56
C VAL A 5 -3.77 8.55 -15.94
N LEU A 6 -2.63 8.22 -15.33
CA LEU A 6 -2.03 6.90 -15.40
C LEU A 6 -2.38 6.13 -14.13
N ILE A 7 -2.93 4.94 -14.29
CA ILE A 7 -3.12 3.98 -13.20
C ILE A 7 -1.99 2.97 -13.33
N LEU A 8 -1.13 2.92 -12.33
CA LEU A 8 0.06 2.10 -12.29
C LEU A 8 -0.26 0.81 -11.53
N LEU A 9 -0.09 -0.32 -12.18
CA LEU A 9 -0.44 -1.62 -11.63
C LEU A 9 0.82 -2.48 -11.44
N GLY A 10 1.05 -2.92 -10.21
CA GLY A 10 1.94 -4.03 -9.92
C GLY A 10 1.14 -5.33 -9.94
N THR A 11 1.63 -6.34 -10.63
CA THR A 11 0.92 -7.61 -10.78
C THR A 11 1.82 -8.82 -10.58
N LYS A 12 1.22 -10.00 -10.47
CA LYS A 12 1.95 -11.28 -10.41
C LYS A 12 2.86 -11.53 -11.63
N LYS A 13 2.61 -10.84 -12.76
CA LYS A 13 3.39 -11.00 -14.00
C LYS A 13 3.63 -9.64 -14.67
N GLY A 14 4.55 -8.87 -14.11
CA GLY A 14 4.96 -7.58 -14.64
C GLY A 14 4.15 -6.40 -14.08
N ALA A 15 4.55 -5.21 -14.52
CA ALA A 15 3.82 -3.98 -14.31
C ALA A 15 2.94 -3.68 -15.52
N PHE A 16 1.80 -3.03 -15.29
CA PHE A 16 0.91 -2.52 -16.34
C PHE A 16 0.56 -1.07 -16.06
N ILE A 17 0.18 -0.36 -17.10
CA ILE A 17 -0.28 1.03 -17.02
C ILE A 17 -1.60 1.14 -17.77
N LEU A 18 -2.64 1.63 -17.08
CA LEU A 18 -3.87 2.05 -17.70
C LEU A 18 -3.82 3.57 -17.89
N GLU A 19 -3.83 4.00 -19.15
CA GLU A 19 -3.74 5.41 -19.51
C GLU A 19 -5.12 5.93 -19.90
N GLY A 20 -5.65 6.87 -19.13
CA GLY A 20 -6.92 7.55 -19.36
C GLY A 20 -6.76 9.06 -19.54
N ASP A 21 -7.82 9.69 -20.06
CA ASP A 21 -7.97 11.15 -20.09
C ASP A 21 -8.43 11.68 -18.70
N ASP A 22 -8.54 12.99 -18.57
CA ASP A 22 -9.03 13.64 -17.34
C ASP A 22 -10.50 13.34 -17.02
N ARG A 23 -11.27 12.86 -18.00
CA ARG A 23 -12.66 12.42 -17.81
C ARG A 23 -12.77 11.01 -17.28
N ARG A 24 -11.68 10.22 -17.38
CA ARG A 24 -11.58 8.84 -16.84
C ARG A 24 -12.67 7.89 -17.38
N ARG A 25 -13.11 8.09 -18.64
CA ARG A 25 -14.19 7.30 -19.27
C ARG A 25 -13.66 6.08 -20.03
N SER A 26 -12.44 6.16 -20.52
CA SER A 26 -11.79 5.08 -21.25
C SER A 26 -10.31 5.00 -20.87
N PHE A 27 -9.77 3.80 -20.88
CA PHE A 27 -8.38 3.54 -20.53
C PHE A 27 -7.74 2.63 -21.58
N ALA A 28 -6.56 2.99 -22.02
CA ALA A 28 -5.72 2.16 -22.85
C ALA A 28 -4.73 1.37 -21.96
N LEU A 29 -4.72 0.05 -22.11
CA LEU A 29 -3.82 -0.83 -21.38
C LEU A 29 -2.45 -0.89 -22.07
N ARG A 30 -1.36 -0.71 -21.31
CA ARG A 30 0.03 -0.90 -21.73
C ARG A 30 0.73 -1.88 -20.81
N GLY A 31 1.65 -2.67 -21.32
CA GLY A 31 2.37 -3.72 -20.61
C GLY A 31 2.14 -5.11 -21.22
N PRO A 32 2.62 -6.22 -20.60
CA PRO A 32 3.38 -6.23 -19.34
C PRO A 32 4.80 -5.67 -19.49
N TYR A 33 5.27 -5.00 -18.45
CA TYR A 33 6.61 -4.47 -18.33
C TYR A 33 7.41 -5.23 -17.25
N CYS A 34 8.68 -4.86 -17.06
CA CYS A 34 9.55 -5.42 -16.01
C CYS A 34 9.78 -6.93 -16.19
N ASP A 35 10.02 -7.35 -17.45
CA ASP A 35 10.34 -8.74 -17.86
C ASP A 35 9.39 -9.81 -17.28
N ASN A 36 8.14 -9.42 -17.02
CA ASN A 36 7.12 -10.26 -16.38
C ASN A 36 7.46 -10.75 -14.96
N TRP A 37 8.40 -10.10 -14.27
CA TRP A 37 8.64 -10.42 -12.86
C TRP A 37 7.45 -10.02 -12.01
N PRO A 38 7.20 -10.69 -10.87
CA PRO A 38 6.20 -10.22 -9.92
C PRO A 38 6.55 -8.82 -9.42
N MET A 39 5.66 -7.86 -9.64
CA MET A 39 5.79 -6.47 -9.18
C MET A 39 4.82 -6.23 -8.03
N ASN A 40 5.35 -6.03 -6.83
CA ASN A 40 4.53 -5.85 -5.63
C ASN A 40 4.05 -4.40 -5.47
N HIS A 41 4.85 -3.41 -5.91
CA HIS A 41 4.48 -2.00 -5.80
C HIS A 41 5.04 -1.20 -6.98
N VAL A 42 4.22 -0.33 -7.55
CA VAL A 42 4.63 0.64 -8.58
C VAL A 42 4.30 2.03 -8.08
N VAL A 43 5.28 2.93 -8.06
CA VAL A 43 5.09 4.33 -7.62
C VAL A 43 5.59 5.30 -8.67
N ALA A 44 5.16 6.55 -8.59
CA ALA A 44 5.59 7.62 -9.47
C ALA A 44 6.25 8.77 -8.69
N ASP A 45 7.23 9.42 -9.31
CA ASP A 45 7.65 10.77 -8.96
C ASP A 45 6.87 11.77 -9.83
N PRO A 46 5.85 12.45 -9.28
CA PRO A 46 5.01 13.34 -10.07
C PRO A 46 5.76 14.59 -10.59
N SER A 47 6.90 14.96 -9.98
CA SER A 47 7.69 16.10 -10.38
C SER A 47 8.50 15.85 -11.66
N ARG A 48 8.87 14.60 -11.91
CA ARG A 48 9.71 14.19 -13.04
C ARG A 48 8.99 13.27 -14.03
N GLY A 49 7.82 12.72 -13.67
CA GLY A 49 7.17 11.67 -14.44
C GLY A 49 7.93 10.35 -14.44
N THR A 50 8.86 10.15 -13.50
CA THR A 50 9.62 8.92 -13.35
C THR A 50 8.79 7.88 -12.60
N LEU A 51 8.79 6.64 -13.09
CA LEU A 51 8.11 5.52 -12.47
C LEU A 51 9.13 4.56 -11.85
N TYR A 52 8.77 3.95 -10.72
CA TYR A 52 9.56 2.91 -10.07
C TYR A 52 8.67 1.72 -9.77
N ALA A 53 9.16 0.50 -10.03
CA ALA A 53 8.46 -0.74 -9.73
C ALA A 53 9.36 -1.64 -8.88
N GLY A 54 8.87 -2.03 -7.72
CA GLY A 54 9.57 -2.94 -6.80
C GLY A 54 8.95 -4.34 -6.83
N GLY A 55 9.80 -5.35 -6.91
CA GLY A 55 9.31 -6.71 -6.98
C GLY A 55 10.39 -7.76 -6.79
N GLY A 56 10.13 -8.92 -7.35
CA GLY A 56 11.00 -10.09 -7.27
C GLY A 56 10.33 -11.29 -6.63
N ASN A 57 11.08 -12.36 -6.52
CA ASN A 57 10.70 -13.59 -5.83
C ASN A 57 11.97 -14.42 -5.52
N GLU A 58 11.78 -15.61 -4.96
CA GLU A 58 12.90 -16.52 -4.61
C GLU A 58 13.78 -16.92 -5.81
N TRP A 59 13.27 -16.84 -7.05
CA TRP A 59 14.01 -17.20 -8.26
C TRP A 59 14.83 -16.04 -8.82
N PHE A 60 14.23 -14.82 -8.84
CA PHE A 60 14.85 -13.65 -9.44
C PHE A 60 15.61 -12.79 -8.43
N GLY A 61 15.31 -12.95 -7.14
CA GLY A 61 15.76 -12.03 -6.10
C GLY A 61 15.00 -10.71 -6.12
N PRO A 62 15.38 -9.76 -5.25
CA PRO A 62 14.78 -8.43 -5.18
C PRO A 62 15.31 -7.55 -6.32
N ALA A 63 14.45 -6.70 -6.90
CA ALA A 63 14.88 -5.64 -7.79
C ALA A 63 13.95 -4.44 -7.74
N VAL A 64 14.50 -3.26 -8.09
CA VAL A 64 13.74 -2.05 -8.37
C VAL A 64 13.96 -1.65 -9.82
N TRP A 65 12.88 -1.54 -10.54
CA TRP A 65 12.82 -1.09 -11.93
C TRP A 65 12.53 0.40 -11.97
N LYS A 66 13.10 1.10 -12.97
CA LYS A 66 12.92 2.52 -13.19
C LYS A 66 12.59 2.80 -14.64
N SER A 67 11.65 3.71 -14.86
CA SER A 67 11.34 4.30 -16.16
C SER A 67 11.34 5.80 -16.05
N SER A 68 12.06 6.49 -16.95
CA SER A 68 12.11 7.96 -17.01
C SER A 68 11.27 8.54 -18.15
N ASP A 69 10.46 7.71 -18.82
CA ASP A 69 9.68 8.04 -20.00
C ASP A 69 8.23 7.55 -19.91
N LEU A 70 7.66 7.65 -18.70
CA LEU A 70 6.27 7.24 -18.40
C LEU A 70 5.97 5.77 -18.77
N GLY A 71 6.94 4.89 -18.58
CA GLY A 71 6.79 3.46 -18.76
C GLY A 71 7.06 2.95 -20.17
N ALA A 72 7.64 3.75 -21.07
CA ALA A 72 8.01 3.27 -22.41
C ALA A 72 9.23 2.34 -22.36
N THR A 73 10.26 2.69 -21.56
CA THR A 73 11.43 1.85 -21.31
C THR A 73 11.70 1.68 -19.84
N TRP A 74 12.30 0.54 -19.48
CA TRP A 74 12.59 0.17 -18.09
C TRP A 74 14.00 -0.38 -17.94
N THR A 75 14.67 0.04 -16.89
CA THR A 75 15.94 -0.52 -16.41
C THR A 75 15.80 -0.93 -14.97
N HIS A 76 16.60 -1.87 -14.46
CA HIS A 76 16.51 -2.29 -13.06
C HIS A 76 17.88 -2.35 -12.40
N SER A 77 17.86 -2.27 -11.07
CA SER A 77 19.02 -2.51 -10.22
C SER A 77 18.61 -3.27 -8.96
N SER A 78 19.49 -4.16 -8.53
CA SER A 78 19.47 -4.84 -7.22
C SER A 78 20.73 -4.56 -6.42
N GLU A 79 21.57 -3.63 -6.87
CA GLU A 79 22.85 -3.33 -6.21
C GLU A 79 22.63 -2.83 -4.78
N GLY A 80 23.20 -3.54 -3.80
CA GLY A 80 23.04 -3.24 -2.39
C GLY A 80 21.72 -3.69 -1.74
N LEU A 81 20.78 -4.27 -2.50
CA LEU A 81 19.57 -4.89 -1.95
C LEU A 81 19.90 -6.29 -1.38
N ALA A 82 20.72 -6.32 -0.36
CA ALA A 82 21.14 -7.56 0.29
C ALA A 82 21.34 -7.36 1.79
N TYR A 83 21.07 -8.40 2.56
CA TYR A 83 21.50 -8.50 3.94
C TYR A 83 22.95 -9.00 4.02
N ALA A 84 23.56 -9.00 5.20
CA ALA A 84 24.92 -9.47 5.39
C ALA A 84 25.04 -10.98 5.08
N ALA A 85 26.25 -11.40 4.73
CA ALA A 85 26.51 -12.80 4.45
C ALA A 85 26.13 -13.70 5.65
N GLY A 86 25.41 -14.78 5.39
CA GLY A 86 24.91 -15.70 6.41
C GLY A 86 23.51 -15.38 6.95
N GLU A 87 22.92 -14.25 6.57
CA GLU A 87 21.52 -13.94 6.87
C GLU A 87 20.56 -14.48 5.79
N THR A 88 19.27 -14.58 6.14
CA THR A 88 18.23 -14.98 5.20
C THR A 88 18.17 -13.99 4.03
N PRO A 89 18.30 -14.42 2.78
CA PRO A 89 18.27 -13.54 1.62
C PRO A 89 16.96 -12.75 1.50
N ILE A 90 17.04 -11.56 0.90
CA ILE A 90 15.85 -10.80 0.52
C ILE A 90 15.16 -11.53 -0.63
N LYS A 91 13.86 -11.79 -0.47
CA LYS A 91 13.04 -12.46 -1.49
C LYS A 91 12.51 -11.46 -2.52
N ALA A 92 12.01 -10.32 -2.05
CA ALA A 92 11.37 -9.32 -2.89
C ALA A 92 11.35 -7.93 -2.25
N VAL A 93 11.26 -6.89 -3.08
CA VAL A 93 10.83 -5.55 -2.68
C VAL A 93 9.29 -5.56 -2.62
N TRP A 94 8.73 -5.12 -1.49
CA TRP A 94 7.28 -5.12 -1.26
C TRP A 94 6.65 -3.73 -1.26
N SER A 95 7.41 -2.72 -0.92
CA SER A 95 6.92 -1.34 -0.91
C SER A 95 8.00 -0.37 -1.36
N LEU A 96 7.58 0.71 -1.99
CA LEU A 96 8.43 1.82 -2.40
C LEU A 96 7.81 3.12 -1.91
N ALA A 97 8.66 4.09 -1.54
CA ALA A 97 8.24 5.46 -1.29
C ALA A 97 9.30 6.44 -1.79
N LYS A 98 8.86 7.49 -2.49
CA LYS A 98 9.73 8.54 -3.02
C LYS A 98 9.50 9.82 -2.21
N HIS A 99 10.58 10.44 -1.74
CA HIS A 99 10.54 11.75 -1.09
C HIS A 99 11.79 12.58 -1.47
N GLY A 100 11.59 13.70 -2.16
CA GLY A 100 12.69 14.47 -2.70
C GLY A 100 13.58 13.62 -3.62
N GLU A 101 14.88 13.61 -3.39
CA GLU A 101 15.83 12.78 -4.16
C GLU A 101 15.91 11.33 -3.63
N ARG A 102 15.35 11.05 -2.47
CA ARG A 102 15.46 9.74 -1.83
C ARG A 102 14.36 8.79 -2.26
N LEU A 103 14.73 7.55 -2.48
CA LEU A 103 13.82 6.43 -2.69
C LEU A 103 14.03 5.40 -1.56
N TYR A 104 12.93 4.92 -1.00
CA TYR A 104 12.94 3.90 0.06
C TYR A 104 12.28 2.63 -0.45
N ALA A 105 12.79 1.48 0.00
CA ALA A 105 12.26 0.16 -0.32
C ALA A 105 12.07 -0.67 0.95
N GLY A 106 10.85 -1.13 1.18
CA GLY A 106 10.53 -2.15 2.16
C GLY A 106 10.60 -3.53 1.53
N VAL A 107 11.17 -4.50 2.24
CA VAL A 107 11.47 -5.82 1.70
C VAL A 107 10.92 -6.97 2.55
N GLU A 108 11.04 -8.20 2.03
CA GLU A 108 10.83 -9.46 2.71
C GLU A 108 12.11 -10.31 2.71
N PRO A 109 12.58 -10.83 3.86
CA PRO A 109 12.12 -10.55 5.24
C PRO A 109 12.23 -9.06 5.58
N ALA A 110 11.35 -8.56 6.48
CA ALA A 110 11.18 -7.15 6.74
C ALA A 110 12.49 -6.41 7.03
N GLY A 111 12.74 -5.39 6.25
CA GLY A 111 13.84 -4.45 6.36
C GLY A 111 13.56 -3.23 5.50
N LEU A 112 14.25 -2.14 5.79
CA LEU A 112 14.15 -0.88 5.08
C LEU A 112 15.47 -0.57 4.38
N PHE A 113 15.40 -0.27 3.10
CA PHE A 113 16.53 0.17 2.28
C PHE A 113 16.30 1.57 1.75
N ARG A 114 17.38 2.30 1.49
CA ARG A 114 17.37 3.65 0.95
C ARG A 114 18.34 3.76 -0.23
N SER A 115 17.90 4.42 -1.27
CA SER A 115 18.70 4.90 -2.38
C SER A 115 18.75 6.42 -2.36
N ASP A 116 19.96 6.99 -2.55
CA ASP A 116 20.20 8.43 -2.70
C ASP A 116 20.63 8.78 -4.13
N ASP A 117 20.64 7.80 -5.04
CA ASP A 117 21.07 7.89 -6.45
C ASP A 117 19.97 7.44 -7.43
N ASP A 118 18.71 7.69 -7.04
CA ASP A 118 17.54 7.47 -7.88
C ASP A 118 17.31 5.99 -8.25
N GLY A 119 17.61 5.09 -7.32
CA GLY A 119 17.37 3.64 -7.42
C GLY A 119 18.49 2.84 -8.06
N GLN A 120 19.66 3.45 -8.30
CA GLN A 120 20.80 2.74 -8.89
C GLN A 120 21.49 1.83 -7.88
N SER A 121 21.65 2.31 -6.63
CA SER A 121 22.20 1.50 -5.54
C SER A 121 21.41 1.72 -4.25
N TRP A 122 21.51 0.74 -3.35
CA TRP A 122 20.74 0.69 -2.12
C TRP A 122 21.61 0.44 -0.92
N ARG A 123 21.25 1.04 0.20
CA ARG A 123 21.86 0.79 1.50
C ARG A 123 20.82 0.46 2.56
N HIS A 124 21.16 -0.47 3.43
CA HIS A 124 20.29 -0.87 4.52
C HIS A 124 20.15 0.26 5.54
N VAL A 125 18.92 0.55 5.99
CA VAL A 125 18.63 1.50 7.05
C VAL A 125 18.77 0.79 8.38
N ALA A 126 19.87 1.07 9.08
CA ALA A 126 20.31 0.30 10.26
C ALA A 126 19.40 0.44 11.48
N GLY A 127 18.72 1.58 11.66
CA GLY A 127 17.89 1.84 12.84
C GLY A 127 16.77 0.81 13.03
N LEU A 128 16.10 0.43 11.95
CA LEU A 128 15.07 -0.60 12.02
C LEU A 128 15.65 -2.00 12.23
N ARG A 129 16.77 -2.31 11.55
CA ARG A 129 17.45 -3.58 11.70
C ARG A 129 17.93 -3.83 13.12
N ASN A 130 18.49 -2.80 13.75
CA ASN A 130 19.11 -2.89 15.08
C ASN A 130 18.09 -2.67 16.21
N HIS A 131 16.79 -2.58 15.89
CA HIS A 131 15.76 -2.40 16.91
C HIS A 131 15.77 -3.57 17.91
N SER A 132 15.72 -3.27 19.21
CA SER A 132 15.82 -4.25 20.30
C SER A 132 14.78 -5.36 20.26
N SER A 133 13.57 -5.07 19.73
CA SER A 133 12.50 -6.08 19.57
C SER A 133 12.69 -7.00 18.37
N ARG A 134 13.62 -6.72 17.45
CA ARG A 134 13.81 -7.48 16.22
C ARG A 134 13.90 -9.01 16.40
N PRO A 135 14.60 -9.54 17.43
CA PRO A 135 14.66 -10.99 17.66
C PRO A 135 13.30 -11.64 17.94
N ASN A 136 12.30 -10.84 18.34
CA ASN A 136 10.95 -11.30 18.67
C ASN A 136 9.95 -11.11 17.51
N TRP A 137 10.41 -10.70 16.32
CA TRP A 137 9.54 -10.60 15.17
C TRP A 137 9.44 -11.95 14.47
N HIS A 138 8.26 -12.51 14.50
CA HIS A 138 7.99 -13.81 13.88
C HIS A 138 7.07 -13.64 12.67
N PRO A 139 7.31 -14.33 11.56
CA PRO A 139 6.44 -14.23 10.39
C PRO A 139 5.04 -14.74 10.74
N GLY A 140 4.03 -13.99 10.31
CA GLY A 140 2.65 -14.49 10.25
C GLY A 140 2.43 -15.36 9.02
N GLY A 141 1.20 -15.81 8.77
CA GLY A 141 0.84 -16.62 7.61
C GLY A 141 1.13 -15.97 6.24
N GLY A 142 1.29 -14.66 6.20
CA GLY A 142 1.67 -13.89 5.00
C GLY A 142 3.15 -13.52 4.91
N GLY A 143 3.99 -13.98 5.83
CA GLY A 143 5.41 -13.60 5.91
C GLY A 143 5.69 -12.46 6.88
N LEU A 144 6.96 -12.13 7.04
CA LEU A 144 7.44 -10.95 7.77
C LEU A 144 7.83 -9.90 6.72
N ILE A 145 6.93 -8.97 6.43
CA ILE A 145 7.01 -8.09 5.27
C ILE A 145 6.87 -6.64 5.69
N LEU A 146 7.79 -5.77 5.22
CA LEU A 146 7.63 -4.33 5.30
C LEU A 146 6.91 -3.84 4.03
N HIS A 147 5.59 -3.68 4.14
CA HIS A 147 4.71 -3.37 3.00
C HIS A 147 4.12 -1.97 3.00
N SER A 148 4.21 -1.22 4.10
CA SER A 148 3.75 0.16 4.14
C SER A 148 4.90 1.09 4.48
N LEU A 149 5.06 2.14 3.68
CA LEU A 149 6.03 3.21 3.87
C LEU A 149 5.30 4.55 3.77
N VAL A 150 5.31 5.31 4.85
CA VAL A 150 4.70 6.64 4.92
C VAL A 150 5.77 7.63 5.36
N ILE A 151 5.97 8.67 4.56
CA ILE A 151 6.95 9.73 4.85
C ILE A 151 6.19 11.04 4.98
N ASN A 152 6.47 11.81 6.04
CA ASN A 152 5.87 13.12 6.20
C ASN A 152 6.30 14.04 5.03
N PRO A 153 5.35 14.54 4.22
CA PRO A 153 5.69 15.38 3.08
C PRO A 153 6.41 16.68 3.44
N ASN A 154 6.26 17.14 4.70
CA ASN A 154 6.86 18.37 5.21
C ASN A 154 8.16 18.14 5.98
N ASN A 155 8.47 16.87 6.34
CA ASN A 155 9.67 16.52 7.11
C ASN A 155 10.17 15.12 6.75
N ALA A 156 11.14 15.04 5.85
CA ALA A 156 11.71 13.77 5.37
C ALA A 156 12.38 12.90 6.47
N LYS A 157 12.54 13.42 7.67
CA LYS A 157 13.08 12.65 8.81
C LYS A 157 12.01 11.81 9.50
N GLU A 158 10.73 12.17 9.33
CA GLU A 158 9.61 11.42 9.89
C GLU A 158 9.14 10.34 8.94
N ILE A 159 9.36 9.10 9.33
CA ILE A 159 9.09 7.90 8.55
C ILE A 159 8.30 6.93 9.41
N TRP A 160 7.15 6.50 8.92
CA TRP A 160 6.39 5.37 9.49
C TRP A 160 6.52 4.17 8.58
N VAL A 161 6.71 3.02 9.18
CA VAL A 161 6.72 1.73 8.46
C VAL A 161 5.69 0.79 9.06
N GLY A 162 4.93 0.12 8.21
CA GLY A 162 3.99 -0.93 8.58
C GLY A 162 4.54 -2.30 8.18
N ILE A 163 4.66 -3.18 9.16
CA ILE A 163 5.26 -4.51 9.01
C ILE A 163 4.25 -5.57 9.41
N SER A 164 3.99 -6.53 8.53
CA SER A 164 3.20 -7.72 8.87
C SER A 164 3.87 -8.46 10.02
N ALA A 165 3.08 -8.75 11.07
CA ALA A 165 3.48 -9.48 12.26
C ALA A 165 4.56 -8.81 13.13
N ALA A 166 4.85 -7.51 12.92
CA ALA A 166 5.71 -6.73 13.81
C ALA A 166 5.03 -5.43 14.27
N GLY A 167 4.18 -4.81 13.43
CA GLY A 167 3.44 -3.60 13.78
C GLY A 167 3.90 -2.35 13.03
N VAL A 168 3.45 -1.19 13.51
CA VAL A 168 3.90 0.13 13.05
C VAL A 168 5.11 0.58 13.85
N PHE A 169 6.12 1.11 13.16
CA PHE A 169 7.28 1.75 13.77
C PHE A 169 7.46 3.14 13.15
N HIS A 170 7.94 4.08 13.95
CA HIS A 170 8.16 5.47 13.57
C HIS A 170 9.60 5.89 13.85
N SER A 171 10.18 6.60 12.89
CA SER A 171 11.45 7.30 13.01
C SER A 171 11.23 8.80 12.91
N SER A 172 11.88 9.60 13.76
CA SER A 172 11.90 11.07 13.69
C SER A 172 13.27 11.63 13.25
N ASP A 173 14.23 10.76 12.96
CA ASP A 173 15.63 11.10 12.66
C ASP A 173 16.10 10.63 11.26
N GLY A 174 15.17 10.20 10.41
CA GLY A 174 15.46 9.76 9.03
C GLY A 174 15.90 8.31 8.94
N GLY A 175 15.54 7.49 9.93
CA GLY A 175 15.79 6.05 9.95
C GLY A 175 17.00 5.63 10.81
N GLU A 176 17.63 6.54 11.53
CA GLU A 176 18.74 6.19 12.44
C GLU A 176 18.23 5.40 13.65
N SER A 177 17.01 5.72 14.13
CA SER A 177 16.31 4.97 15.16
C SER A 177 14.82 4.82 14.83
N PHE A 178 14.17 3.82 15.43
CA PHE A 178 12.74 3.58 15.32
C PHE A 178 12.13 3.26 16.67
N GLU A 179 10.88 3.66 16.87
CA GLU A 179 10.06 3.35 18.03
C GLU A 179 8.76 2.66 17.60
N PRO A 180 8.28 1.65 18.35
CA PRO A 180 6.98 1.03 18.04
C PRO A 180 5.85 2.04 18.30
N ARG A 181 4.80 1.95 17.47
CA ARG A 181 3.63 2.82 17.49
C ARG A 181 2.36 1.98 17.34
N ASN A 182 2.04 1.17 18.36
CA ASN A 182 0.93 0.20 18.29
C ASN A 182 -0.06 0.30 19.46
N ARG A 183 0.09 1.30 20.33
CA ARG A 183 -0.76 1.43 21.51
C ARG A 183 -2.23 1.70 21.11
N GLY A 184 -3.13 0.83 21.57
CA GLY A 184 -4.55 0.88 21.24
C GLY A 184 -4.98 -0.06 20.12
N THR A 185 -4.04 -0.64 19.38
CA THR A 185 -4.35 -1.67 18.39
C THR A 185 -4.46 -3.06 19.05
N ARG A 186 -5.39 -3.87 18.54
CA ARG A 186 -5.75 -5.17 19.11
C ARG A 186 -5.19 -6.31 18.25
N ALA A 187 -4.77 -7.39 18.90
CA ALA A 187 -4.30 -8.63 18.29
C ALA A 187 -5.12 -9.80 18.81
N ASP A 188 -6.33 -10.00 18.30
CA ASP A 188 -7.30 -10.99 18.79
C ASP A 188 -6.85 -12.45 18.60
N PHE A 189 -5.80 -12.68 17.81
CA PHE A 189 -5.15 -13.98 17.66
C PHE A 189 -4.23 -14.33 18.84
N LEU A 190 -4.00 -13.41 19.77
CA LEU A 190 -3.28 -13.64 21.03
C LEU A 190 -4.24 -13.94 22.20
N PRO A 191 -3.76 -14.57 23.29
CA PRO A 191 -4.52 -14.69 24.54
C PRO A 191 -5.05 -13.34 25.03
N GLU A 192 -6.15 -13.36 25.77
CA GLU A 192 -6.90 -12.14 26.15
C GLU A 192 -6.05 -11.13 26.92
N ASP A 193 -5.21 -11.59 27.82
CA ASP A 193 -4.26 -10.79 28.61
C ASP A 193 -3.08 -10.24 27.80
N MET A 194 -2.87 -10.72 26.57
CA MET A 194 -1.78 -10.33 25.68
C MET A 194 -2.26 -9.60 24.41
N ARG A 195 -3.53 -9.23 24.30
CA ARG A 195 -4.13 -8.67 23.07
C ARG A 195 -3.62 -7.30 22.65
N TYR A 196 -2.93 -6.59 23.50
CA TYR A 196 -2.41 -5.24 23.23
C TYR A 196 -0.88 -5.18 23.30
N PRO A 197 -0.16 -5.96 22.50
CA PRO A 197 1.28 -5.99 22.55
C PRO A 197 1.87 -4.69 21.97
N GLU A 198 3.04 -4.29 22.45
CA GLU A 198 3.77 -3.13 21.94
C GLU A 198 4.30 -3.38 20.51
N PHE A 199 4.64 -4.62 20.19
CA PHE A 199 5.02 -5.08 18.85
C PHE A 199 4.43 -6.48 18.62
N GLY A 200 4.42 -6.92 17.33
CA GLY A 200 3.76 -8.19 16.94
C GLY A 200 2.38 -7.99 16.34
N GLN A 201 1.94 -6.76 16.15
CA GLN A 201 0.70 -6.43 15.45
C GLN A 201 0.79 -6.78 13.97
N CYS A 202 -0.32 -7.27 13.39
CA CYS A 202 -0.38 -7.59 11.97
C CYS A 202 -0.99 -6.43 11.18
N VAL A 203 -0.15 -5.47 10.81
CA VAL A 203 -0.56 -4.34 9.95
C VAL A 203 -0.82 -4.86 8.53
N HIS A 204 -1.86 -4.37 7.88
CA HIS A 204 -2.19 -4.68 6.50
C HIS A 204 -1.99 -3.47 5.58
N CYS A 205 -2.34 -2.27 6.00
CA CYS A 205 -2.12 -1.05 5.26
C CYS A 205 -1.99 0.13 6.24
N LEU A 206 -1.11 1.07 5.94
CA LEU A 206 -0.92 2.30 6.71
C LEU A 206 -0.91 3.47 5.72
N VAL A 207 -1.76 4.47 5.96
CA VAL A 207 -1.84 5.69 5.14
C VAL A 207 -1.91 6.94 5.99
N MET A 208 -1.44 8.06 5.44
CA MET A 208 -1.49 9.38 6.07
C MET A 208 -2.61 10.21 5.47
N ALA A 209 -3.30 10.98 6.31
CA ALA A 209 -4.30 11.95 5.86
C ALA A 209 -3.63 13.15 5.18
N PRO A 210 -4.18 13.68 4.09
CA PRO A 210 -3.60 14.82 3.39
C PRO A 210 -3.63 16.08 4.28
N GLY A 211 -2.52 16.82 4.28
CA GLY A 211 -2.41 18.07 5.05
C GLY A 211 -2.36 17.91 6.58
N MET A 212 -2.51 16.70 7.10
CA MET A 212 -2.49 16.39 8.54
C MET A 212 -1.48 15.27 8.82
N PRO A 213 -0.18 15.55 8.92
CA PRO A 213 0.86 14.51 9.04
C PRO A 213 0.78 13.69 10.33
N ASN A 214 0.09 14.20 11.35
CA ASN A 214 -0.15 13.45 12.59
C ASN A 214 -1.40 12.55 12.52
N ARG A 215 -2.24 12.72 11.48
CA ARG A 215 -3.39 11.83 11.27
C ARG A 215 -3.00 10.67 10.37
N LEU A 216 -3.06 9.49 10.95
CA LEU A 216 -2.79 8.22 10.27
C LEU A 216 -4.02 7.33 10.35
N TYR A 217 -4.18 6.49 9.32
CA TYR A 217 -5.16 5.41 9.32
C TYR A 217 -4.44 4.09 9.08
N GLN A 218 -4.83 3.04 9.80
CA GLN A 218 -4.32 1.71 9.51
C GLN A 218 -5.43 0.67 9.45
N GLN A 219 -5.45 -0.12 8.39
CA GLN A 219 -6.10 -1.41 8.39
C GLN A 219 -5.15 -2.40 9.05
N ASN A 220 -5.60 -3.01 10.12
CA ASN A 220 -4.92 -4.07 10.83
C ASN A 220 -5.65 -5.40 10.60
N HIS A 221 -5.06 -6.51 10.95
CA HIS A 221 -5.71 -7.83 10.94
C HIS A 221 -6.99 -7.84 11.80
N CYS A 222 -6.96 -7.16 12.94
CA CYS A 222 -8.03 -7.13 13.93
C CYS A 222 -8.65 -5.73 14.08
N GLY A 223 -8.94 -5.05 12.99
CA GLY A 223 -9.66 -3.78 13.06
C GLY A 223 -9.17 -2.71 12.09
N MET A 224 -9.94 -1.63 12.04
CA MET A 224 -9.59 -0.40 11.37
C MET A 224 -9.39 0.69 12.42
N TYR A 225 -8.27 1.42 12.33
CA TYR A 225 -7.85 2.38 13.34
C TYR A 225 -7.47 3.73 12.75
N ARG A 226 -7.66 4.79 13.56
CA ARG A 226 -7.17 6.14 13.34
C ARG A 226 -6.26 6.56 14.49
N SER A 227 -5.24 7.32 14.18
CA SER A 227 -4.43 8.07 15.13
C SER A 227 -4.42 9.55 14.72
N ASP A 228 -4.47 10.46 15.68
CA ASP A 228 -4.38 11.90 15.48
C ASP A 228 -3.06 12.49 16.07
N ASP A 229 -2.18 11.62 16.59
CA ASP A 229 -0.93 11.97 17.28
C ASP A 229 0.32 11.28 16.70
N GLY A 230 0.30 10.93 15.40
CA GLY A 230 1.43 10.30 14.72
C GLY A 230 1.62 8.83 15.08
N GLY A 231 0.56 8.15 15.49
CA GLY A 231 0.57 6.73 15.83
C GLY A 231 0.88 6.43 17.29
N VAL A 232 1.02 7.45 18.16
CA VAL A 232 1.26 7.23 19.60
C VAL A 232 0.08 6.49 20.23
N HIS A 233 -1.16 6.89 19.85
CA HIS A 233 -2.38 6.19 20.24
C HIS A 233 -3.25 5.94 19.02
N TRP A 234 -3.90 4.78 19.02
CA TRP A 234 -4.83 4.36 17.99
C TRP A 234 -6.22 4.14 18.58
N GLU A 235 -7.23 4.66 17.89
CA GLU A 235 -8.65 4.48 18.21
C GLU A 235 -9.30 3.63 17.13
N SER A 236 -10.12 2.64 17.55
CA SER A 236 -10.89 1.83 16.60
C SER A 236 -11.98 2.67 15.95
N ILE A 237 -12.03 2.60 14.62
CA ILE A 237 -13.06 3.25 13.78
C ILE A 237 -13.86 2.23 12.97
N GLU A 238 -13.89 0.97 13.40
CA GLU A 238 -14.56 -0.13 12.68
C GLU A 238 -16.07 -0.16 12.84
N LYS A 239 -16.65 0.66 13.75
CA LYS A 239 -18.09 0.67 14.00
C LYS A 239 -18.87 1.03 12.73
N GLY A 240 -19.77 0.13 12.32
CA GLY A 240 -20.58 0.29 11.10
C GLY A 240 -19.99 -0.42 9.87
N LEU A 241 -18.77 -0.94 9.92
CA LEU A 241 -18.21 -1.80 8.89
C LEU A 241 -18.75 -3.23 8.99
N PRO A 242 -18.85 -3.99 7.88
CA PRO A 242 -19.37 -5.34 7.88
C PRO A 242 -18.37 -6.36 8.46
N SER A 243 -17.10 -5.99 8.58
CA SER A 243 -16.02 -6.81 9.10
C SER A 243 -14.89 -5.91 9.61
N SER A 244 -14.20 -6.35 10.63
CA SER A 244 -12.96 -5.73 11.13
C SER A 244 -11.74 -6.07 10.26
N PHE A 245 -11.84 -7.08 9.41
CA PHE A 245 -10.77 -7.58 8.56
C PHE A 245 -10.82 -6.98 7.15
N GLY A 246 -9.67 -6.64 6.62
CA GLY A 246 -9.48 -6.15 5.26
C GLY A 246 -8.00 -5.96 4.98
N PHE A 247 -7.66 -5.58 3.75
CA PHE A 247 -6.27 -5.27 3.39
C PHE A 247 -6.08 -3.80 3.01
N PRO A 248 -6.80 -3.23 2.00
CA PRO A 248 -6.51 -1.91 1.50
C PRO A 248 -7.13 -0.81 2.34
N ALA A 249 -6.46 0.32 2.35
CA ALA A 249 -7.00 1.60 2.75
C ALA A 249 -6.44 2.68 1.81
N ALA A 250 -7.28 3.61 1.33
CA ALA A 250 -6.84 4.72 0.50
C ALA A 250 -7.41 6.03 1.03
N SER A 251 -6.52 6.98 1.39
CA SER A 251 -6.93 8.30 1.82
C SER A 251 -7.34 9.15 0.61
N HIS A 252 -8.33 10.02 0.82
CA HIS A 252 -8.69 11.03 -0.18
C HIS A 252 -7.50 12.01 -0.37
N PRO A 253 -7.23 12.50 -1.58
CA PRO A 253 -6.01 13.29 -1.85
C PRO A 253 -6.03 14.71 -1.25
N ARG A 254 -7.19 15.22 -0.79
CA ARG A 254 -7.37 16.59 -0.30
C ARG A 254 -8.14 16.69 1.01
N ASP A 255 -9.00 15.72 1.34
CA ASP A 255 -9.82 15.74 2.55
C ASP A 255 -9.29 14.75 3.60
N PRO A 256 -8.78 15.23 4.74
CA PRO A 256 -8.20 14.36 5.77
C PRO A 256 -9.23 13.50 6.51
N GLY A 257 -10.51 13.81 6.40
CA GLY A 257 -11.61 13.04 7.00
C GLY A 257 -12.11 11.90 6.10
N THR A 258 -11.75 11.90 4.81
CA THR A 258 -12.26 10.94 3.85
C THR A 258 -11.27 9.80 3.59
N LEU A 259 -11.77 8.57 3.75
CA LEU A 259 -11.02 7.33 3.57
C LEU A 259 -11.90 6.29 2.87
N PHE A 260 -11.28 5.45 2.04
CA PHE A 260 -11.91 4.35 1.31
C PHE A 260 -11.33 3.02 1.77
N LEU A 261 -12.19 2.01 1.97
CA LEU A 261 -11.84 0.66 2.39
C LEU A 261 -12.56 -0.37 1.54
N LEU A 262 -12.02 -1.57 1.49
CA LEU A 262 -12.72 -2.75 0.99
C LEU A 262 -12.58 -3.88 2.04
N PRO A 263 -13.51 -3.98 3.00
CA PRO A 263 -13.53 -5.04 4.01
C PRO A 263 -13.71 -6.43 3.40
N LEU A 264 -13.13 -7.43 4.04
CA LEU A 264 -13.21 -8.83 3.66
C LEU A 264 -13.69 -9.67 4.84
N ASN A 265 -14.19 -10.85 4.57
CA ASN A 265 -14.37 -11.86 5.60
C ASN A 265 -13.03 -12.20 6.25
N GLY A 266 -13.03 -12.54 7.52
CA GLY A 266 -11.83 -12.97 8.24
C GLY A 266 -11.23 -14.28 7.74
N ASP A 267 -10.10 -14.65 8.30
CA ASP A 267 -9.30 -15.81 7.90
C ASP A 267 -10.08 -17.12 7.85
N THR A 268 -10.92 -17.35 8.84
CA THR A 268 -11.75 -18.56 8.95
C THR A 268 -12.90 -18.59 7.96
N ALA A 269 -13.23 -17.46 7.33
CA ALA A 269 -14.32 -17.30 6.37
C ALA A 269 -13.85 -17.11 4.91
N GLY A 270 -12.56 -17.36 4.61
CA GLY A 270 -12.03 -17.46 3.25
C GLY A 270 -11.53 -16.16 2.61
N ARG A 271 -11.48 -15.04 3.31
CA ARG A 271 -10.89 -13.75 2.87
C ARG A 271 -11.44 -13.22 1.55
N TYR A 272 -12.73 -13.30 1.33
CA TYR A 272 -13.42 -12.67 0.20
C TYR A 272 -14.42 -11.61 0.69
N VAL A 273 -15.04 -10.86 -0.21
CA VAL A 273 -15.96 -9.77 0.17
C VAL A 273 -17.18 -10.29 0.92
N PRO A 274 -17.65 -9.62 1.97
CA PRO A 274 -18.78 -10.07 2.79
C PRO A 274 -20.04 -10.35 1.96
N GLY A 275 -20.64 -11.52 2.18
CA GLY A 275 -21.84 -11.94 1.45
C GLY A 275 -21.64 -12.26 -0.04
N GLY A 276 -20.39 -12.28 -0.54
CA GLY A 276 -20.12 -12.42 -1.96
C GLY A 276 -20.61 -11.23 -2.80
N GLN A 277 -20.70 -10.05 -2.20
CA GLN A 277 -21.18 -8.81 -2.79
C GLN A 277 -20.09 -7.72 -2.64
N ALA A 278 -19.59 -7.20 -3.76
CA ALA A 278 -18.56 -6.19 -3.71
C ALA A 278 -19.10 -4.84 -3.20
N ALA A 279 -18.39 -4.24 -2.27
CA ALA A 279 -18.67 -2.90 -1.79
C ALA A 279 -17.36 -2.20 -1.40
N VAL A 280 -17.23 -0.94 -1.77
CA VAL A 280 -16.27 -0.03 -1.17
C VAL A 280 -16.97 0.71 -0.04
N TRP A 281 -16.30 0.90 1.06
CA TRP A 281 -16.81 1.64 2.21
C TRP A 281 -16.05 2.96 2.32
N ARG A 282 -16.79 4.05 2.44
CA ARG A 282 -16.23 5.40 2.54
C ARG A 282 -16.67 6.05 3.85
N THR A 283 -15.72 6.67 4.55
CA THR A 283 -16.02 7.68 5.57
C THR A 283 -15.69 9.07 5.03
N ARG A 284 -16.40 10.10 5.51
CA ARG A 284 -16.10 11.52 5.27
C ARG A 284 -15.83 12.27 6.58
N ASN A 285 -15.86 11.58 7.72
CA ASN A 285 -15.72 12.15 9.05
C ASN A 285 -14.70 11.42 9.92
N GLY A 286 -13.69 10.83 9.29
CA GLY A 286 -12.58 10.19 9.99
C GLY A 286 -12.95 8.88 10.66
N GLY A 287 -13.99 8.18 10.19
CA GLY A 287 -14.41 6.88 10.68
C GLY A 287 -15.55 6.89 11.70
N GLU A 288 -16.19 8.04 11.94
CA GLU A 288 -17.38 8.11 12.81
C GLU A 288 -18.60 7.43 12.19
N SER A 289 -18.69 7.46 10.85
CA SER A 289 -19.69 6.74 10.07
C SER A 289 -19.15 6.30 8.72
N TRP A 290 -19.81 5.31 8.10
CA TRP A 290 -19.40 4.70 6.85
C TRP A 290 -20.56 4.59 5.87
N ASP A 291 -20.32 4.99 4.63
CA ASP A 291 -21.21 4.79 3.48
C ASP A 291 -20.82 3.52 2.74
N LYS A 292 -21.81 2.67 2.43
CA LYS A 292 -21.62 1.48 1.58
C LYS A 292 -21.85 1.85 0.11
N LEU A 293 -20.83 1.74 -0.73
CA LEU A 293 -20.85 2.13 -2.13
C LEU A 293 -20.82 0.87 -3.02
N THR A 294 -21.86 0.63 -3.81
CA THR A 294 -22.06 -0.59 -4.59
C THR A 294 -22.41 -0.37 -6.05
N ASP A 295 -22.83 0.85 -6.44
CA ASP A 295 -23.31 1.11 -7.82
C ASP A 295 -22.22 0.79 -8.86
N GLY A 296 -22.51 -0.14 -9.79
CA GLY A 296 -21.59 -0.62 -10.81
C GLY A 296 -20.60 -1.71 -10.35
N LEU A 297 -20.59 -2.10 -9.08
CA LEU A 297 -19.82 -3.25 -8.58
C LEU A 297 -20.61 -4.56 -8.69
N PRO A 298 -19.97 -5.72 -8.92
CA PRO A 298 -20.63 -7.00 -8.98
C PRO A 298 -21.24 -7.39 -7.62
N GLN A 299 -22.51 -7.84 -7.64
CA GLN A 299 -23.29 -8.10 -6.44
C GLN A 299 -23.61 -9.58 -6.22
N GLU A 300 -23.07 -10.47 -7.03
CA GLU A 300 -23.30 -11.90 -6.91
C GLU A 300 -22.00 -12.67 -7.20
N ASN A 301 -21.76 -13.73 -6.43
CA ASN A 301 -20.66 -14.67 -6.63
C ASN A 301 -19.26 -14.00 -6.64
N VAL A 302 -19.05 -13.02 -5.77
CA VAL A 302 -17.80 -12.26 -5.71
C VAL A 302 -16.88 -12.89 -4.67
N PHE A 303 -15.85 -13.58 -5.14
CA PHE A 303 -14.87 -14.29 -4.29
C PHE A 303 -13.45 -13.76 -4.42
N PHE A 304 -13.26 -12.60 -5.03
CA PHE A 304 -11.97 -11.93 -5.05
C PHE A 304 -11.64 -11.25 -3.72
N ASN A 305 -10.38 -10.95 -3.53
CA ASN A 305 -9.93 -9.97 -2.55
C ASN A 305 -9.19 -8.82 -3.24
N VAL A 306 -8.99 -7.73 -2.49
CA VAL A 306 -8.15 -6.59 -2.86
C VAL A 306 -7.01 -6.56 -1.86
N LEU A 307 -5.77 -6.57 -2.36
CA LEU A 307 -4.57 -6.67 -1.54
C LEU A 307 -4.19 -5.31 -0.94
N ARG A 308 -3.20 -5.30 -0.03
CA ARG A 308 -2.79 -4.18 0.83
C ARG A 308 -2.61 -2.86 0.10
N GLN A 309 -1.92 -2.88 -1.05
CA GLN A 309 -1.57 -1.70 -1.84
C GLN A 309 -2.39 -1.61 -3.13
N ALA A 310 -3.42 -2.45 -3.28
CA ALA A 310 -4.20 -2.53 -4.51
C ALA A 310 -5.41 -1.58 -4.53
N MET A 311 -5.34 -0.46 -3.82
CA MET A 311 -6.34 0.62 -3.86
C MET A 311 -5.64 1.97 -3.78
N ALA A 312 -6.05 2.93 -4.62
CA ALA A 312 -5.50 4.28 -4.66
C ALA A 312 -6.54 5.32 -5.06
N THR A 313 -6.22 6.59 -4.82
CA THR A 313 -7.00 7.75 -5.29
C THR A 313 -6.16 8.63 -6.21
N ASP A 314 -6.79 9.32 -7.17
CA ASP A 314 -6.12 10.35 -7.97
C ASP A 314 -6.36 11.76 -7.40
N ARG A 315 -5.63 12.75 -7.92
CA ARG A 315 -5.69 14.14 -7.48
C ARG A 315 -6.62 15.02 -8.32
N LEU A 316 -7.42 14.45 -9.21
CA LEU A 316 -8.42 15.20 -9.97
C LEU A 316 -9.60 15.58 -9.09
N ASP A 317 -10.48 16.43 -9.59
CA ASP A 317 -11.69 16.88 -8.91
C ASP A 317 -12.91 16.57 -9.77
N PRO A 318 -13.87 15.75 -9.28
CA PRO A 318 -13.83 14.93 -8.05
C PRO A 318 -12.67 13.94 -8.06
N ALA A 319 -12.23 13.44 -6.87
CA ALA A 319 -11.16 12.45 -6.78
C ALA A 319 -11.60 11.12 -7.40
N GLY A 320 -10.75 10.56 -8.26
CA GLY A 320 -10.92 9.19 -8.71
C GLY A 320 -10.50 8.19 -7.65
N VAL A 321 -11.18 7.06 -7.59
CA VAL A 321 -10.86 5.93 -6.72
C VAL A 321 -10.70 4.67 -7.56
N TYR A 322 -9.66 3.91 -7.32
CA TYR A 322 -9.28 2.75 -8.12
C TYR A 322 -8.93 1.58 -7.23
N PHE A 323 -9.33 0.37 -7.62
CA PHE A 323 -8.80 -0.84 -6.98
C PHE A 323 -8.62 -1.98 -7.97
N GLY A 324 -7.61 -2.81 -7.70
CA GLY A 324 -7.30 -4.01 -8.43
C GLY A 324 -7.57 -5.26 -7.60
N THR A 325 -7.99 -6.34 -8.23
CA THR A 325 -8.40 -7.57 -7.56
C THR A 325 -7.39 -8.69 -7.73
N SER A 326 -7.42 -9.66 -6.81
CA SER A 326 -6.64 -10.90 -6.93
C SER A 326 -7.05 -11.77 -8.13
N SER A 327 -8.24 -11.52 -8.70
CA SER A 327 -8.74 -12.19 -9.92
C SER A 327 -8.40 -11.45 -11.22
N GLY A 328 -7.64 -10.34 -11.16
CA GLY A 328 -7.15 -9.63 -12.35
C GLY A 328 -8.13 -8.63 -12.95
N SER A 329 -9.14 -8.20 -12.21
CA SER A 329 -10.01 -7.08 -12.60
C SER A 329 -9.55 -5.78 -11.95
N VAL A 330 -9.75 -4.65 -12.65
CA VAL A 330 -9.52 -3.31 -12.12
C VAL A 330 -10.81 -2.51 -12.24
N PHE A 331 -11.21 -1.86 -11.15
CA PHE A 331 -12.37 -1.00 -11.05
C PHE A 331 -11.96 0.45 -10.82
N ALA A 332 -12.72 1.37 -11.41
CA ALA A 332 -12.53 2.81 -11.28
C ALA A 332 -13.85 3.50 -10.95
N SER A 333 -13.77 4.52 -10.11
CA SER A 333 -14.80 5.52 -9.90
C SER A 333 -14.20 6.90 -10.22
N ALA A 334 -14.93 7.73 -10.96
CA ALA A 334 -14.51 9.10 -11.27
C ALA A 334 -15.17 10.14 -10.35
N ASP A 335 -15.95 9.72 -9.37
CA ASP A 335 -16.86 10.52 -8.54
C ASP A 335 -16.82 10.11 -7.05
N GLU A 336 -15.62 9.87 -6.54
CA GLU A 336 -15.38 9.53 -5.11
C GLU A 336 -16.13 8.28 -4.64
N GLY A 337 -16.31 7.29 -5.54
CA GLY A 337 -16.91 6.01 -5.22
C GLY A 337 -18.42 5.92 -5.44
N GLU A 338 -19.10 6.99 -5.89
CA GLU A 338 -20.55 6.97 -6.11
C GLU A 338 -20.92 5.96 -7.19
N ARG A 339 -20.14 5.88 -8.28
CA ARG A 339 -20.36 4.93 -9.36
C ARG A 339 -19.05 4.27 -9.80
N TRP A 340 -19.10 2.97 -10.03
CA TRP A 340 -17.96 2.15 -10.41
C TRP A 340 -18.07 1.60 -11.82
N THR A 341 -16.94 1.48 -12.49
CA THR A 341 -16.82 0.84 -13.79
C THR A 341 -15.64 -0.11 -13.78
N ARG A 342 -15.80 -1.32 -14.31
CA ARG A 342 -14.67 -2.22 -14.54
C ARG A 342 -13.92 -1.74 -15.78
N ILE A 343 -12.66 -1.33 -15.60
CA ILE A 343 -11.82 -0.71 -16.63
C ILE A 343 -10.78 -1.65 -17.23
N ALA A 344 -10.51 -2.78 -16.56
CA ALA A 344 -9.69 -3.88 -17.08
C ALA A 344 -10.12 -5.21 -16.46
N GLU A 345 -9.88 -6.29 -17.17
CA GLU A 345 -10.12 -7.67 -16.74
C GLU A 345 -9.11 -8.62 -17.37
N ASN A 346 -9.05 -9.86 -16.85
CA ASN A 346 -8.14 -10.90 -17.34
C ASN A 346 -6.64 -10.56 -17.19
N LEU A 347 -6.32 -9.59 -16.31
CA LEU A 347 -4.95 -9.33 -15.91
C LEU A 347 -4.45 -10.43 -14.95
N PRO A 348 -3.15 -10.56 -14.75
CA PRO A 348 -2.62 -11.31 -13.60
C PRO A 348 -3.14 -10.70 -12.29
N ALA A 349 -3.11 -11.46 -11.19
CA ALA A 349 -3.48 -10.93 -9.88
C ALA A 349 -2.82 -9.57 -9.63
N VAL A 350 -3.61 -8.56 -9.29
CA VAL A 350 -3.14 -7.19 -9.05
C VAL A 350 -2.67 -7.09 -7.59
N TYR A 351 -1.43 -6.67 -7.40
CA TYR A 351 -0.78 -6.53 -6.10
C TYR A 351 -0.79 -5.10 -5.58
N SER A 352 -0.68 -4.13 -6.49
CA SER A 352 -0.73 -2.70 -6.16
C SER A 352 -1.41 -1.89 -7.25
N VAL A 353 -2.00 -0.77 -6.81
CA VAL A 353 -2.58 0.28 -7.66
C VAL A 353 -2.06 1.61 -7.14
N GLU A 354 -1.49 2.42 -8.02
CA GLU A 354 -1.08 3.79 -7.77
C GLU A 354 -1.52 4.70 -8.91
N THR A 355 -1.51 5.99 -8.71
CA THR A 355 -1.96 6.95 -9.72
C THR A 355 -0.94 8.05 -9.97
N LEU A 356 -0.86 8.48 -11.24
CA LEU A 356 -0.12 9.66 -11.64
C LEU A 356 -0.99 10.52 -12.57
N ALA A 357 -1.31 11.74 -12.14
CA ALA A 357 -1.91 12.74 -13.01
C ALA A 357 -0.78 13.55 -13.67
N THR A 358 -0.75 13.55 -15.00
CA THR A 358 0.22 14.37 -15.74
C THR A 358 -0.33 15.79 -15.91
N SER A 359 0.53 16.81 -15.80
CA SER A 359 0.20 18.18 -16.24
C SER A 359 -0.05 18.17 -17.75
N GLY A 360 -1.12 18.83 -18.16
CA GLY A 360 -1.45 19.01 -19.58
C GLY A 360 -0.46 19.93 -20.31
#